data_8e70ee07c452e808db4be6dfbc080854
#
_entry.id   8e70ee07c452e808db4be6dfbc080854
#
_cell.length_a   1.000
_cell.length_b   1.000
_cell.length_c   1.000
_cell.angle_alpha   90.00
_cell.angle_beta   90.00
_cell.angle_gamma   90.00
#
_symmetry.space_group_name_H-M   'P 1'
#
loop_
_entity.id
_entity.type
_entity.pdbx_description
1 polymer ?
#
loop_
_entity_poly.entity_id
_entity_poly.type
_entity_poly.pdbx_seq_one_letter_code
_entity_poly.pdbx_strand_id
1 'polypeptide(L)'
;FENHLRNKGCTWNTVSTYMRTLRSIYNKAVDDGLAEEKPRLFRHVYTGVKANTKRALDAKDMSKLLSASLPRPLPQSMKESRAWITLMFLLRGMPFVDLAHLRKTDLQDSVISYRRHKTGALLTVEIPPAAMNLIKRYQNTDSASPYLLPILSGNRKSEEEYAEYQHALRKLNYDLKQLAVYCGIKLNVSSYTSRHTWATLAKYCHFSEQLICDAL
;
A
#
# COMPACT_ATOMS: atom_id res chain seq x y z
N PHE A 1 -15.26 -3.63 -27.53
CA PHE A 1 -14.96 -3.98 -26.13
C PHE A 1 -14.84 -2.73 -25.25
N GLU A 2 -14.11 -1.67 -25.70
CA GLU A 2 -14.00 -0.41 -24.94
C GLU A 2 -15.39 0.19 -24.63
N ASN A 3 -16.26 0.31 -25.63
CA ASN A 3 -17.63 0.81 -25.45
C ASN A 3 -18.45 -0.05 -24.45
N HIS A 4 -18.26 -1.37 -24.47
CA HIS A 4 -18.89 -2.25 -23.49
C HIS A 4 -18.44 -1.94 -22.05
N LEU A 5 -17.15 -1.73 -21.83
CA LEU A 5 -16.63 -1.34 -20.52
C LEU A 5 -17.17 0.02 -20.07
N ARG A 6 -17.27 0.98 -21.01
CA ARG A 6 -17.82 2.30 -20.73
C ARG A 6 -19.30 2.22 -20.37
N ASN A 7 -20.08 1.46 -21.10
CA ASN A 7 -21.50 1.25 -20.83
C ASN A 7 -21.74 0.56 -19.47
N LYS A 8 -20.79 -0.26 -18.99
CA LYS A 8 -20.78 -0.82 -17.63
C LYS A 8 -20.36 0.18 -16.55
N GLY A 9 -20.10 1.44 -16.87
CA GLY A 9 -19.71 2.47 -15.91
C GLY A 9 -18.24 2.40 -15.46
N CYS A 10 -17.39 1.64 -16.15
CA CYS A 10 -15.96 1.58 -15.83
C CYS A 10 -15.30 2.96 -15.99
N THR A 11 -14.41 3.29 -15.03
CA THR A 11 -13.60 4.52 -15.12
C THR A 11 -12.61 4.44 -16.28
N TRP A 12 -12.17 5.60 -16.80
CA TRP A 12 -11.18 5.64 -17.87
C TRP A 12 -9.87 4.91 -17.53
N ASN A 13 -9.40 4.95 -16.29
CA ASN A 13 -8.21 4.22 -15.87
C ASN A 13 -8.44 2.71 -15.87
N THR A 14 -9.64 2.26 -15.52
CA THR A 14 -10.02 0.83 -15.60
C THR A 14 -10.06 0.39 -17.07
N VAL A 15 -10.73 1.17 -17.94
CA VAL A 15 -10.74 0.92 -19.38
C VAL A 15 -9.33 0.83 -19.95
N SER A 16 -8.48 1.82 -19.63
CA SER A 16 -7.08 1.85 -20.08
C SER A 16 -6.31 0.58 -19.65
N THR A 17 -6.52 0.11 -18.41
CA THR A 17 -5.86 -1.11 -17.91
C THR A 17 -6.26 -2.33 -18.74
N TYR A 18 -7.55 -2.54 -18.95
CA TYR A 18 -8.04 -3.65 -19.78
C TYR A 18 -7.56 -3.55 -21.22
N MET A 19 -7.59 -2.36 -21.82
CA MET A 19 -7.18 -2.17 -23.21
C MET A 19 -5.68 -2.37 -23.40
N ARG A 20 -4.84 -1.94 -22.44
CA ARG A 20 -3.38 -2.22 -22.46
C ARG A 20 -3.09 -3.71 -22.32
N THR A 21 -3.81 -4.41 -21.44
CA THR A 21 -3.67 -5.86 -21.28
C THR A 21 -4.08 -6.59 -22.57
N LEU A 22 -5.23 -6.22 -23.15
CA LEU A 22 -5.69 -6.78 -24.42
C LEU A 22 -4.69 -6.55 -25.56
N ARG A 23 -4.12 -5.34 -25.66
CA ARG A 23 -3.07 -5.03 -26.65
C ARG A 23 -1.83 -5.91 -26.44
N SER A 24 -1.41 -6.10 -25.18
CA SER A 24 -0.25 -6.95 -24.88
C SER A 24 -0.49 -8.41 -25.27
N ILE A 25 -1.69 -8.95 -24.98
CA ILE A 25 -2.07 -10.32 -25.37
C ILE A 25 -2.12 -10.46 -26.88
N TYR A 26 -2.74 -9.50 -27.57
CA TYR A 26 -2.82 -9.50 -29.03
C TYR A 26 -1.44 -9.46 -29.68
N ASN A 27 -0.56 -8.54 -29.25
CA ASN A 27 0.79 -8.44 -29.80
C ASN A 27 1.55 -9.77 -29.59
N LYS A 28 1.43 -10.38 -28.41
CA LYS A 28 2.05 -11.69 -28.17
C LYS A 28 1.48 -12.78 -29.10
N ALA A 29 0.17 -12.79 -29.32
CA ALA A 29 -0.44 -13.76 -30.24
C ALA A 29 0.03 -13.57 -31.69
N VAL A 30 0.29 -12.34 -32.11
CA VAL A 30 0.88 -12.05 -33.42
C VAL A 30 2.34 -12.54 -33.48
N ASP A 31 3.15 -12.21 -32.45
CA ASP A 31 4.55 -12.63 -32.34
C ASP A 31 4.68 -14.18 -32.35
N ASP A 32 3.73 -14.87 -31.69
CA ASP A 32 3.68 -16.34 -31.63
C ASP A 32 3.04 -16.97 -32.91
N GLY A 33 2.66 -16.18 -33.91
CA GLY A 33 2.02 -16.67 -35.16
C GLY A 33 0.57 -17.18 -34.99
N LEU A 34 -0.06 -16.91 -33.88
CA LEU A 34 -1.44 -17.33 -33.56
C LEU A 34 -2.52 -16.37 -34.05
N ALA A 35 -2.12 -15.16 -34.46
CA ALA A 35 -3.02 -14.16 -34.99
C ALA A 35 -2.34 -13.36 -36.11
N GLU A 36 -3.13 -12.92 -37.11
CA GLU A 36 -2.62 -12.03 -38.14
C GLU A 36 -2.46 -10.61 -37.61
N GLU A 37 -1.36 -9.94 -37.99
CA GLU A 37 -1.15 -8.54 -37.67
C GLU A 37 -2.16 -7.67 -38.40
N LYS A 38 -2.98 -6.90 -37.64
CA LYS A 38 -3.89 -5.89 -38.15
C LYS A 38 -3.33 -4.51 -37.85
N PRO A 39 -2.85 -3.77 -38.88
CA PRO A 39 -2.28 -2.45 -38.69
C PRO A 39 -3.24 -1.51 -37.95
N ARG A 40 -2.73 -0.82 -36.93
CA ARG A 40 -3.45 0.25 -36.22
C ARG A 40 -4.68 -0.22 -35.43
N LEU A 41 -4.83 -1.52 -35.10
CA LEU A 41 -5.98 -2.06 -34.37
C LEU A 41 -6.29 -1.29 -33.07
N PHE A 42 -5.28 -0.81 -32.35
CA PHE A 42 -5.42 -0.07 -31.09
C PHE A 42 -5.21 1.45 -31.24
N ARG A 43 -5.26 2.02 -32.47
CA ARG A 43 -4.95 3.45 -32.69
C ARG A 43 -5.89 4.38 -31.95
N HIS A 44 -7.17 4.07 -31.89
CA HIS A 44 -8.22 4.93 -31.30
C HIS A 44 -8.67 4.46 -29.92
N VAL A 45 -7.94 3.52 -29.32
CA VAL A 45 -8.28 2.95 -28.03
C VAL A 45 -7.62 3.76 -26.90
N TYR A 46 -8.39 4.04 -25.84
CA TYR A 46 -7.88 4.79 -24.72
C TYR A 46 -6.91 3.92 -23.88
N THR A 47 -5.65 4.29 -23.87
CA THR A 47 -4.57 3.66 -23.10
C THR A 47 -3.86 4.63 -22.15
N GLY A 48 -4.39 5.85 -22.01
CA GLY A 48 -3.86 6.88 -21.15
C GLY A 48 -4.10 6.63 -19.65
N VAL A 49 -3.52 7.49 -18.82
CA VAL A 49 -3.76 7.52 -17.38
C VAL A 49 -4.27 8.92 -17.02
N LYS A 50 -5.49 8.99 -16.49
CA LYS A 50 -5.95 10.22 -15.86
C LYS A 50 -5.42 10.27 -14.44
N ALA A 51 -4.68 11.34 -14.12
CA ALA A 51 -4.29 11.61 -12.74
C ALA A 51 -5.56 11.78 -11.90
N ASN A 52 -5.78 10.82 -11.02
CA ASN A 52 -6.90 10.86 -10.09
C ASN A 52 -6.45 11.56 -8.80
N THR A 53 -7.42 11.98 -8.04
CA THR A 53 -7.44 12.65 -6.74
C THR A 53 -6.14 12.58 -5.94
N LYS A 54 -5.74 13.71 -5.39
CA LYS A 54 -4.67 13.83 -4.39
C LYS A 54 -4.91 12.81 -3.25
N ARG A 55 -3.98 11.89 -3.05
CA ARG A 55 -4.08 10.81 -2.04
C ARG A 55 -3.28 11.11 -0.77
N ALA A 56 -2.40 12.09 -0.83
CA ALA A 56 -1.62 12.53 0.31
C ALA A 56 -2.48 13.38 1.25
N LEU A 57 -2.38 13.11 2.54
CA LEU A 57 -2.89 13.99 3.58
C LEU A 57 -1.94 15.19 3.75
N ASP A 58 -2.45 16.29 4.25
CA ASP A 58 -1.59 17.34 4.80
C ASP A 58 -1.03 16.94 6.17
N ALA A 59 -0.08 17.73 6.68
CA ALA A 59 0.56 17.45 7.97
C ALA A 59 -0.45 17.47 9.13
N LYS A 60 -1.45 18.34 9.07
CA LYS A 60 -2.50 18.46 10.10
C LYS A 60 -3.38 17.23 10.16
N ASP A 61 -3.86 16.75 9.01
CA ASP A 61 -4.70 15.55 8.96
C ASP A 61 -3.90 14.29 9.28
N MET A 62 -2.63 14.21 8.84
CA MET A 62 -1.78 13.10 9.24
C MET A 62 -1.52 13.11 10.76
N SER A 63 -1.29 14.27 11.37
CA SER A 63 -1.09 14.36 12.81
C SER A 63 -2.32 13.92 13.61
N LYS A 64 -3.56 14.12 13.12
CA LYS A 64 -4.77 13.58 13.74
C LYS A 64 -4.76 12.05 13.77
N LEU A 65 -4.31 11.40 12.69
CA LEU A 65 -4.17 9.95 12.67
C LEU A 65 -3.09 9.45 13.62
N LEU A 66 -1.99 10.19 13.75
CA LEU A 66 -0.85 9.83 14.60
C LEU A 66 -1.06 10.17 16.07
N SER A 67 -1.93 11.15 16.40
CA SER A 67 -2.11 11.68 17.75
C SER A 67 -2.53 10.60 18.76
N ALA A 68 -1.90 10.61 19.94
CA ALA A 68 -2.28 9.74 21.06
C ALA A 68 -3.67 10.06 21.61
N SER A 69 -4.07 11.33 21.58
CA SER A 69 -5.36 11.81 22.08
C SER A 69 -6.40 11.86 20.97
N LEU A 70 -7.36 10.97 21.03
CA LEU A 70 -8.53 10.98 20.16
C LEU A 70 -9.77 11.41 20.94
N PRO A 71 -10.79 12.01 20.30
CA PRO A 71 -11.99 12.53 20.98
C PRO A 71 -12.77 11.47 21.74
N ARG A 72 -12.65 10.21 21.34
CA ARG A 72 -13.36 9.06 21.94
C ARG A 72 -12.48 7.81 21.90
N PRO A 73 -12.72 6.81 22.78
CA PRO A 73 -12.02 5.51 22.71
C PRO A 73 -12.30 4.80 21.38
N LEU A 74 -11.26 4.26 20.77
CA LEU A 74 -11.39 3.47 19.55
C LEU A 74 -11.72 2.02 19.87
N PRO A 75 -12.53 1.33 19.02
CA PRO A 75 -12.63 -0.13 19.01
C PRO A 75 -11.24 -0.77 18.80
N GLN A 76 -11.06 -1.99 19.30
CA GLN A 76 -9.74 -2.66 19.25
C GLN A 76 -9.22 -2.82 17.81
N SER A 77 -10.08 -3.24 16.86
CA SER A 77 -9.72 -3.35 15.45
C SER A 77 -9.18 -2.04 14.85
N MET A 78 -9.80 -0.92 15.19
CA MET A 78 -9.34 0.39 14.75
C MET A 78 -8.03 0.83 15.41
N LYS A 79 -7.76 0.40 16.66
CA LYS A 79 -6.47 0.65 17.33
C LYS A 79 -5.32 -0.03 16.58
N GLU A 80 -5.53 -1.27 16.16
CA GLU A 80 -4.57 -2.02 15.36
C GLU A 80 -4.36 -1.37 13.99
N SER A 81 -5.44 -1.12 13.26
CA SER A 81 -5.37 -0.48 11.94
C SER A 81 -4.71 0.90 11.99
N ARG A 82 -4.93 1.65 13.07
CA ARG A 82 -4.22 2.90 13.32
C ARG A 82 -2.74 2.68 13.61
N ALA A 83 -2.38 1.65 14.38
CA ALA A 83 -0.99 1.30 14.61
C ALA A 83 -0.29 0.94 13.31
N TRP A 84 -0.95 0.18 12.42
CA TRP A 84 -0.38 -0.20 11.12
C TRP A 84 -0.13 1.01 10.22
N ILE A 85 -1.09 1.91 10.05
CA ILE A 85 -0.86 3.11 9.21
C ILE A 85 0.19 4.04 9.82
N THR A 86 0.28 4.10 11.15
CA THR A 86 1.31 4.88 11.85
C THR A 86 2.69 4.27 11.61
N LEU A 87 2.84 2.95 11.76
CA LEU A 87 4.09 2.25 11.45
C LEU A 87 4.50 2.43 10.00
N MET A 88 3.57 2.22 9.05
CA MET A 88 3.82 2.45 7.63
C MET A 88 4.35 3.86 7.35
N PHE A 89 3.81 4.87 8.01
CA PHE A 89 4.27 6.26 7.85
C PHE A 89 5.64 6.48 8.48
N LEU A 90 5.84 6.07 9.73
CA LEU A 90 7.10 6.26 10.47
C LEU A 90 8.26 5.46 9.86
N LEU A 91 7.97 4.34 9.21
CA LEU A 91 8.93 3.52 8.48
C LEU A 91 9.04 3.95 7.01
N ARG A 92 9.12 5.25 6.76
CA ARG A 92 9.36 5.87 5.45
C ARG A 92 8.31 5.52 4.38
N GLY A 93 7.04 5.46 4.76
CA GLY A 93 5.97 5.10 3.82
C GLY A 93 6.01 3.64 3.37
N MET A 94 6.45 2.73 4.24
CA MET A 94 6.48 1.29 3.98
C MET A 94 5.11 0.79 3.47
N PRO A 95 5.04 0.04 2.37
CA PRO A 95 3.79 -0.57 1.90
C PRO A 95 3.23 -1.58 2.90
N PHE A 96 1.91 -1.74 2.96
CA PHE A 96 1.30 -2.70 3.87
C PHE A 96 1.72 -4.15 3.60
N VAL A 97 2.00 -4.50 2.35
CA VAL A 97 2.52 -5.83 2.01
C VAL A 97 3.87 -6.08 2.68
N ASP A 98 4.78 -5.09 2.66
CA ASP A 98 6.09 -5.22 3.29
C ASP A 98 5.94 -5.27 4.81
N LEU A 99 5.08 -4.40 5.41
CA LEU A 99 4.81 -4.41 6.84
C LEU A 99 4.24 -5.76 7.32
N ALA A 100 3.31 -6.35 6.56
CA ALA A 100 2.66 -7.61 6.91
C ALA A 100 3.64 -8.81 6.87
N HIS A 101 4.63 -8.75 5.99
CA HIS A 101 5.63 -9.82 5.81
C HIS A 101 6.95 -9.57 6.54
N LEU A 102 7.07 -8.48 7.34
CA LEU A 102 8.25 -8.27 8.18
C LEU A 102 8.45 -9.45 9.13
N ARG A 103 9.64 -9.98 9.13
CA ARG A 103 10.03 -11.11 10.00
C ARG A 103 10.65 -10.62 11.30
N LYS A 104 10.59 -11.44 12.34
CA LYS A 104 11.28 -11.17 13.61
C LYS A 104 12.79 -11.01 13.40
N THR A 105 13.35 -11.75 12.44
CA THR A 105 14.78 -11.70 12.07
C THR A 105 15.17 -10.43 11.31
N ASP A 106 14.21 -9.69 10.74
CA ASP A 106 14.50 -8.46 10.03
C ASP A 106 14.77 -7.29 10.98
N LEU A 107 14.35 -7.42 12.25
CA LEU A 107 14.57 -6.43 13.30
C LEU A 107 15.85 -6.76 14.08
N GLN A 108 16.81 -5.85 14.04
CA GLN A 108 18.03 -5.90 14.83
C GLN A 108 18.22 -4.55 15.53
N ASP A 109 18.23 -4.56 16.85
CA ASP A 109 18.31 -3.34 17.69
C ASP A 109 17.25 -2.30 17.30
N SER A 110 17.66 -1.21 16.63
CA SER A 110 16.78 -0.14 16.18
C SER A 110 16.71 -0.03 14.66
N VAL A 111 17.03 -1.11 13.94
CA VAL A 111 17.06 -1.12 12.47
C VAL A 111 16.23 -2.28 11.95
N ILE A 112 15.44 -2.02 10.92
CA ILE A 112 14.77 -3.04 10.11
C ILE A 112 15.49 -3.15 8.77
N SER A 113 15.96 -4.36 8.44
CA SER A 113 16.55 -4.69 7.15
C SER A 113 15.70 -5.77 6.47
N TYR A 114 15.01 -5.42 5.39
CA TYR A 114 14.07 -6.32 4.72
C TYR A 114 14.16 -6.24 3.19
N ARG A 115 13.74 -7.29 2.51
CA ARG A 115 13.60 -7.27 1.05
C ARG A 115 12.20 -6.82 0.67
N ARG A 116 12.15 -5.78 -0.15
CA ARG A 116 10.89 -5.23 -0.66
C ARG A 116 10.14 -6.27 -1.49
N HIS A 117 8.90 -6.54 -1.13
CA HIS A 117 8.10 -7.60 -1.76
C HIS A 117 7.91 -7.40 -3.28
N LYS A 118 7.76 -6.15 -3.74
CA LYS A 118 7.52 -5.83 -5.15
C LYS A 118 8.76 -5.95 -6.04
N THR A 119 9.94 -5.60 -5.54
CA THR A 119 11.16 -5.41 -6.35
C THR A 119 12.31 -6.31 -5.93
N GLY A 120 12.22 -6.96 -4.76
CA GLY A 120 13.32 -7.74 -4.17
C GLY A 120 14.48 -6.87 -3.64
N ALA A 121 14.43 -5.56 -3.77
CA ALA A 121 15.46 -4.65 -3.29
C ALA A 121 15.60 -4.74 -1.77
N LEU A 122 16.84 -4.77 -1.28
CA LEU A 122 17.14 -4.70 0.15
C LEU A 122 17.00 -3.25 0.62
N LEU A 123 16.16 -3.03 1.61
CA LEU A 123 15.98 -1.73 2.25
C LEU A 123 16.35 -1.83 3.72
N THR A 124 17.02 -0.79 4.21
CA THR A 124 17.39 -0.65 5.62
C THR A 124 16.78 0.64 6.17
N VAL A 125 16.01 0.51 7.25
CA VAL A 125 15.27 1.61 7.86
C VAL A 125 15.61 1.68 9.34
N GLU A 126 16.17 2.80 9.77
CA GLU A 126 16.30 3.12 11.19
C GLU A 126 14.92 3.41 11.78
N ILE A 127 14.62 2.81 12.93
CA ILE A 127 13.31 2.84 13.56
C ILE A 127 13.24 4.01 14.55
N PRO A 128 12.39 5.01 14.32
CA PRO A 128 12.18 6.07 15.31
C PRO A 128 11.62 5.48 16.63
N PRO A 129 11.92 6.11 17.79
CA PRO A 129 11.44 5.61 19.09
C PRO A 129 9.92 5.40 19.16
N ALA A 130 9.14 6.26 18.52
CA ALA A 130 7.68 6.13 18.44
C ALA A 130 7.24 4.86 17.68
N ALA A 131 7.93 4.49 16.60
CA ALA A 131 7.66 3.27 15.87
C ALA A 131 8.10 2.03 16.66
N MET A 132 9.26 2.10 17.34
CA MET A 132 9.73 1.02 18.20
C MET A 132 8.73 0.72 19.34
N ASN A 133 8.15 1.74 19.97
CA ASN A 133 7.13 1.58 20.99
C ASN A 133 5.87 0.88 20.45
N LEU A 134 5.47 1.20 19.22
CA LEU A 134 4.35 0.52 18.57
C LEU A 134 4.69 -0.94 18.24
N ILE A 135 5.88 -1.21 17.72
CA ILE A 135 6.35 -2.57 17.45
C ILE A 135 6.31 -3.39 18.73
N LYS A 136 6.94 -2.93 19.82
CA LYS A 136 6.94 -3.62 21.12
C LYS A 136 5.52 -3.86 21.64
N ARG A 137 4.60 -2.94 21.44
CA ARG A 137 3.20 -3.06 21.89
C ARG A 137 2.39 -4.07 21.09
N TYR A 138 2.65 -4.19 19.80
CA TYR A 138 1.86 -4.98 18.86
C TYR A 138 2.64 -6.16 18.25
N GLN A 139 3.86 -6.43 18.73
CA GLN A 139 4.65 -7.55 18.21
C GLN A 139 3.92 -8.88 18.36
N ASN A 140 4.18 -9.77 17.43
CA ASN A 140 3.62 -11.11 17.44
C ASN A 140 4.28 -11.95 18.56
N THR A 141 3.47 -12.37 19.52
CA THR A 141 3.88 -13.18 20.67
C THR A 141 3.91 -14.68 20.38
N ASP A 142 3.34 -15.12 19.26
CA ASP A 142 3.41 -16.51 18.83
C ASP A 142 4.84 -16.84 18.38
N SER A 143 5.52 -17.73 19.13
CA SER A 143 6.88 -18.17 18.81
C SER A 143 6.95 -18.98 17.52
N ALA A 144 5.88 -19.64 17.11
CA ALA A 144 5.82 -20.43 15.88
C ALA A 144 5.71 -19.56 14.62
N SER A 145 5.18 -18.34 14.76
CA SER A 145 5.07 -17.41 13.63
C SER A 145 6.40 -16.72 13.36
N PRO A 146 6.89 -16.69 12.11
CA PRO A 146 8.10 -15.97 11.72
C PRO A 146 7.91 -14.46 11.68
N TYR A 147 6.65 -13.96 11.63
CA TYR A 147 6.34 -12.56 11.38
C TYR A 147 6.46 -11.70 12.64
N LEU A 148 6.96 -10.48 12.44
CA LEU A 148 7.17 -9.49 13.50
C LEU A 148 5.85 -9.00 14.09
N LEU A 149 4.83 -8.84 13.24
CA LEU A 149 3.51 -8.33 13.62
C LEU A 149 2.43 -9.41 13.35
N PRO A 150 1.36 -9.47 14.16
CA PRO A 150 0.32 -10.50 14.03
C PRO A 150 -0.69 -10.17 12.92
N ILE A 151 -0.18 -9.82 11.73
CA ILE A 151 -1.01 -9.52 10.54
C ILE A 151 -1.26 -10.80 9.75
N LEU A 152 -0.24 -11.65 9.66
CA LEU A 152 -0.27 -12.96 9.01
C LEU A 152 0.09 -14.04 10.03
N SER A 153 -0.51 -15.22 9.88
CA SER A 153 -0.28 -16.36 10.78
C SER A 153 1.12 -16.99 10.61
N GLY A 154 1.64 -17.01 9.38
CA GLY A 154 2.97 -17.57 9.07
C GLY A 154 3.03 -19.10 8.98
N ASN A 155 1.90 -19.80 9.09
CA ASN A 155 1.80 -21.25 9.06
C ASN A 155 1.03 -21.77 7.83
N ARG A 156 0.73 -20.92 6.87
CA ARG A 156 -0.08 -21.24 5.69
C ARG A 156 0.79 -21.45 4.45
N LYS A 157 0.23 -22.19 3.46
CA LYS A 157 0.80 -22.28 2.12
C LYS A 157 0.66 -20.96 1.38
N SER A 158 1.46 -20.74 0.34
CA SER A 158 1.55 -19.46 -0.37
C SER A 158 0.21 -18.89 -0.87
N GLU A 159 -0.69 -19.74 -1.36
CA GLU A 159 -2.02 -19.30 -1.81
C GLU A 159 -2.94 -18.89 -0.65
N GLU A 160 -2.92 -19.66 0.43
CA GLU A 160 -3.68 -19.34 1.64
C GLU A 160 -3.15 -18.10 2.35
N GLU A 161 -1.83 -17.93 2.38
CA GLU A 161 -1.18 -16.73 2.93
C GLU A 161 -1.51 -15.50 2.10
N TYR A 162 -1.55 -15.62 0.76
CA TYR A 162 -2.01 -14.55 -0.10
C TYR A 162 -3.47 -14.16 0.16
N ALA A 163 -4.35 -15.15 0.33
CA ALA A 163 -5.76 -14.91 0.68
C ALA A 163 -5.91 -14.23 2.04
N GLU A 164 -5.12 -14.66 3.05
CA GLU A 164 -5.05 -14.03 4.37
C GLU A 164 -4.58 -12.57 4.28
N TYR A 165 -3.51 -12.31 3.53
CA TYR A 165 -3.04 -10.95 3.26
C TYR A 165 -4.12 -10.08 2.60
N GLN A 166 -4.81 -10.60 1.58
CA GLN A 166 -5.90 -9.87 0.90
C GLN A 166 -7.06 -9.55 1.86
N HIS A 167 -7.35 -10.45 2.78
CA HIS A 167 -8.35 -10.21 3.82
C HIS A 167 -7.88 -9.12 4.79
N ALA A 168 -6.66 -9.21 5.29
CA ALA A 168 -6.05 -8.20 6.18
C ALA A 168 -6.00 -6.81 5.52
N LEU A 169 -5.65 -6.73 4.23
CA LEU A 169 -5.64 -5.48 3.47
C LEU A 169 -7.04 -4.87 3.32
N ARG A 170 -8.06 -5.70 3.03
CA ARG A 170 -9.46 -5.22 2.95
C ARG A 170 -9.93 -4.70 4.29
N LYS A 171 -9.65 -5.43 5.37
CA LYS A 171 -9.98 -5.03 6.75
C LYS A 171 -9.30 -3.70 7.11
N LEU A 172 -8.00 -3.59 6.88
CA LEU A 172 -7.25 -2.35 7.11
C LEU A 172 -7.89 -1.17 6.36
N ASN A 173 -8.13 -1.31 5.07
CA ASN A 173 -8.70 -0.21 4.27
C ASN A 173 -10.13 0.17 4.71
N TYR A 174 -10.92 -0.79 5.17
CA TYR A 174 -12.23 -0.53 5.76
C TYR A 174 -12.09 0.29 7.07
N ASP A 175 -11.26 -0.17 8.00
CA ASP A 175 -11.02 0.49 9.28
C ASP A 175 -10.44 1.91 9.09
N LEU A 176 -9.53 2.10 8.12
CA LEU A 176 -8.95 3.40 7.81
C LEU A 176 -9.98 4.40 7.30
N LYS A 177 -10.97 3.97 6.53
CA LYS A 177 -12.09 4.83 6.12
C LYS A 177 -12.91 5.29 7.32
N GLN A 178 -13.22 4.36 8.24
CA GLN A 178 -13.95 4.69 9.46
C GLN A 178 -13.12 5.62 10.37
N LEU A 179 -11.83 5.35 10.49
CA LEU A 179 -10.90 6.17 11.27
C LEU A 179 -10.78 7.60 10.71
N ALA A 180 -10.77 7.76 9.38
CA ALA A 180 -10.76 9.07 8.73
C ALA A 180 -12.00 9.89 9.12
N VAL A 181 -13.19 9.28 9.04
CA VAL A 181 -14.45 9.91 9.48
C VAL A 181 -14.38 10.29 10.94
N TYR A 182 -13.88 9.38 11.78
CA TYR A 182 -13.74 9.57 13.22
C TYR A 182 -12.83 10.75 13.58
N CYS A 183 -11.74 10.93 12.83
CA CYS A 183 -10.78 12.02 12.97
C CYS A 183 -11.21 13.32 12.25
N GLY A 184 -12.39 13.36 11.62
CA GLY A 184 -12.86 14.50 10.83
C GLY A 184 -12.00 14.79 9.60
N ILE A 185 -11.40 13.75 9.00
CA ILE A 185 -10.61 13.84 7.77
C ILE A 185 -11.54 13.63 6.58
N LYS A 186 -11.60 14.62 5.68
CA LYS A 186 -12.49 14.57 4.51
C LYS A 186 -11.97 13.67 3.37
N LEU A 187 -10.65 13.43 3.32
CA LEU A 187 -10.03 12.59 2.29
C LEU A 187 -10.27 11.10 2.59
N ASN A 188 -10.44 10.33 1.52
CA ASN A 188 -10.53 8.88 1.63
C ASN A 188 -9.14 8.30 1.95
N VAL A 189 -8.98 7.79 3.17
CA VAL A 189 -7.73 7.19 3.66
C VAL A 189 -7.69 5.71 3.32
N SER A 190 -6.57 5.28 2.80
CA SER A 190 -6.27 3.88 2.49
C SER A 190 -4.84 3.53 2.92
N SER A 191 -4.49 2.26 2.85
CA SER A 191 -3.12 1.79 3.12
C SER A 191 -2.06 2.51 2.27
N TYR A 192 -2.42 2.97 1.07
CA TYR A 192 -1.49 3.70 0.20
C TYR A 192 -1.31 5.18 0.59
N THR A 193 -2.21 5.71 1.41
CA THR A 193 -2.20 7.12 1.84
C THR A 193 -0.94 7.45 2.64
N SER A 194 -0.47 6.57 3.53
CA SER A 194 0.74 6.79 4.33
C SER A 194 1.97 7.05 3.46
N ARG A 195 2.16 6.27 2.40
CA ARG A 195 3.27 6.38 1.46
C ARG A 195 3.23 7.67 0.65
N HIS A 196 2.04 8.02 0.11
CA HIS A 196 1.86 9.29 -0.60
C HIS A 196 2.07 10.49 0.32
N THR A 197 1.59 10.39 1.55
CA THR A 197 1.76 11.46 2.55
C THR A 197 3.22 11.62 2.93
N TRP A 198 3.93 10.53 3.20
CA TRP A 198 5.35 10.58 3.53
C TRP A 198 6.16 11.23 2.40
N ALA A 199 6.00 10.77 1.16
CA ALA A 199 6.69 11.33 0.00
C ALA A 199 6.38 12.83 -0.20
N THR A 200 5.11 13.21 -0.04
CA THR A 200 4.68 14.61 -0.21
C THR A 200 5.26 15.50 0.90
N LEU A 201 5.24 15.06 2.15
CA LEU A 201 5.79 15.80 3.26
C LEU A 201 7.33 15.90 3.18
N ALA A 202 8.01 14.81 2.76
CA ALA A 202 9.45 14.84 2.51
C ALA A 202 9.82 15.88 1.44
N LYS A 203 9.02 15.98 0.36
CA LYS A 203 9.18 17.03 -0.65
C LYS A 203 8.98 18.44 -0.07
N TYR A 204 7.99 18.64 0.78
CA TYR A 204 7.79 19.92 1.47
C TYR A 204 8.93 20.27 2.46
N CYS A 205 9.61 19.26 2.99
CA CYS A 205 10.83 19.43 3.79
C CYS A 205 12.09 19.62 2.92
N HIS A 206 11.94 19.84 1.61
CA HIS A 206 13.03 20.09 0.65
C HIS A 206 14.03 18.95 0.49
N PHE A 207 13.66 17.70 0.80
CA PHE A 207 14.47 16.55 0.41
C PHE A 207 14.47 16.39 -1.11
N SER A 208 15.61 15.99 -1.68
CA SER A 208 15.74 15.74 -3.12
C SER A 208 14.82 14.61 -3.57
N GLU A 209 14.33 14.68 -4.81
CA GLU A 209 13.47 13.62 -5.37
C GLU A 209 14.21 12.28 -5.42
N GLN A 210 15.53 12.30 -5.69
CA GLN A 210 16.36 11.10 -5.66
C GLN A 210 16.34 10.44 -4.28
N LEU A 211 16.60 11.20 -3.21
CA LEU A 211 16.59 10.69 -1.85
C LEU A 211 15.21 10.13 -1.44
N ILE A 212 14.13 10.80 -1.88
CA ILE A 212 12.76 10.31 -1.64
C ILE A 212 12.52 8.98 -2.38
N CYS A 213 12.98 8.87 -3.64
CA CYS A 213 12.85 7.63 -4.41
C CYS A 213 13.65 6.47 -3.81
N ASP A 214 14.88 6.74 -3.35
CA ASP A 214 15.76 5.74 -2.74
C ASP A 214 15.22 5.25 -1.38
N ALA A 215 14.50 6.13 -0.65
CA ALA A 215 13.88 5.80 0.62
C ALA A 215 12.56 5.02 0.48
N LEU A 216 11.96 5.02 -0.71
CA LEU A 216 10.66 4.43 -1.02
C LEU A 216 10.79 3.13 -1.83
#